data_d50714b21dcf36ac416f3f087bfbc991
#
_entry.id   d50714b21dcf36ac416f3f087bfbc991
#
_cell.length_a   1.000
_cell.length_b   1.000
_cell.length_c   1.000
_cell.angle_alpha   90.00
_cell.angle_beta   90.00
_cell.angle_gamma   90.00
#
_symmetry.space_group_name_H-M   'P 1'
#
loop_
_entity.id
_entity.type
_entity.pdbx_description
1 polymer ?
#
loop_
_entity_poly.entity_id
_entity_poly.type
_entity_poly.pdbx_seq_one_letter_code
_entity_poly.pdbx_strand_id
1 'polypeptide(L)'
;IADRLCVMKMINHHPNEKYRYDIACEASYLYAPLAHRLGLYSIKSELEDLSLKYTNREIYDQIAHKLNETKRNRDKYIMEFIQPVKQKLEAEGLHFEIKGRTKSIFSIWNKMKKQKADLEDIYDLFAIRVILETPLEQEKADCWKVYSIVTDMYQPNPKRMKDWLSIPKSNGYESLHITVLGPKQRWVEVQIRTRRMDEIAERGLAAHWKYKGIKSENGLDDWMNNVREVLE
;
A
#
# COMPACT_ATOMS: atom_id res chain seq x y z
N ILE A 1 -3.35 -19.02 0.48
CA ILE A 1 -3.48 -17.64 -0.05
C ILE A 1 -3.01 -17.62 -1.50
N ALA A 2 -1.79 -18.07 -1.80
CA ALA A 2 -1.26 -18.06 -3.17
C ALA A 2 -2.15 -18.84 -4.15
N ASP A 3 -2.55 -20.05 -3.77
CA ASP A 3 -3.47 -20.87 -4.56
C ASP A 3 -4.80 -20.14 -4.82
N ARG A 4 -5.41 -19.54 -3.79
CA ARG A 4 -6.65 -18.76 -3.94
C ARG A 4 -6.46 -17.57 -4.89
N LEU A 5 -5.33 -16.89 -4.85
CA LEU A 5 -5.03 -15.81 -5.79
C LEU A 5 -4.94 -16.32 -7.23
N CYS A 6 -4.29 -17.47 -7.45
CA CYS A 6 -4.24 -18.10 -8.78
C CYS A 6 -5.64 -18.45 -9.29
N VAL A 7 -6.48 -19.07 -8.45
CA VAL A 7 -7.87 -19.36 -8.78
C VAL A 7 -8.62 -18.09 -9.16
N MET A 8 -8.52 -17.03 -8.38
CA MET A 8 -9.19 -15.75 -8.62
C MET A 8 -8.76 -15.09 -9.94
N LYS A 9 -7.51 -15.27 -10.37
CA LYS A 9 -7.02 -14.76 -11.66
C LYS A 9 -7.60 -15.51 -12.85
N MET A 10 -7.91 -16.78 -12.69
CA MET A 10 -8.39 -17.68 -13.77
C MET A 10 -9.90 -17.91 -13.75
N ILE A 11 -10.61 -17.50 -12.70
CA ILE A 11 -12.02 -17.83 -12.46
C ILE A 11 -12.98 -17.30 -13.53
N ASN A 12 -12.56 -16.29 -14.31
CA ASN A 12 -13.33 -15.75 -15.44
C ASN A 12 -13.65 -16.80 -16.51
N HIS A 13 -12.85 -17.85 -16.63
CA HIS A 13 -13.05 -18.95 -17.59
C HIS A 13 -14.07 -19.99 -17.09
N HIS A 14 -14.45 -19.96 -15.82
CA HIS A 14 -15.42 -20.89 -15.28
C HIS A 14 -16.86 -20.51 -15.71
N PRO A 15 -17.64 -21.42 -16.32
CA PRO A 15 -18.95 -21.10 -16.89
C PRO A 15 -20.01 -20.75 -15.84
N ASN A 16 -19.93 -21.34 -14.65
CA ASN A 16 -20.93 -21.15 -13.59
C ASN A 16 -20.72 -19.84 -12.86
N GLU A 17 -21.66 -18.90 -13.00
CA GLU A 17 -21.61 -17.57 -12.38
C GLU A 17 -21.73 -17.63 -10.86
N LYS A 18 -22.60 -18.49 -10.33
CA LYS A 18 -22.76 -18.69 -8.89
C LYS A 18 -21.45 -19.17 -8.26
N TYR A 19 -20.77 -20.11 -8.89
CA TYR A 19 -19.46 -20.58 -8.42
C TYR A 19 -18.44 -19.43 -8.38
N ARG A 20 -18.38 -18.59 -9.44
CA ARG A 20 -17.48 -17.42 -9.46
C ARG A 20 -17.77 -16.46 -8.31
N TYR A 21 -19.07 -16.21 -8.05
CA TYR A 21 -19.51 -15.35 -6.94
C TYR A 21 -19.13 -15.94 -5.57
N ASP A 22 -19.40 -17.22 -5.33
CA ASP A 22 -19.12 -17.88 -4.05
C ASP A 22 -17.61 -17.88 -3.74
N ILE A 23 -16.78 -18.20 -4.73
CA ILE A 23 -15.30 -18.13 -4.61
C ILE A 23 -14.81 -16.71 -4.34
N ALA A 24 -15.41 -15.71 -4.98
CA ALA A 24 -15.06 -14.30 -4.75
C ALA A 24 -15.46 -13.84 -3.34
N CYS A 25 -16.61 -14.26 -2.83
CA CYS A 25 -17.01 -14.01 -1.44
C CYS A 25 -16.02 -14.64 -0.46
N GLU A 26 -15.65 -15.92 -0.67
CA GLU A 26 -14.67 -16.60 0.18
C GLU A 26 -13.31 -15.87 0.15
N ALA A 27 -12.85 -15.43 -1.03
CA ALA A 27 -11.61 -14.66 -1.16
C ALA A 27 -11.66 -13.33 -0.39
N SER A 28 -12.81 -12.65 -0.42
CA SER A 28 -13.00 -11.37 0.29
C SER A 28 -13.08 -11.52 1.80
N TYR A 29 -13.84 -12.52 2.29
CA TYR A 29 -14.14 -12.66 3.72
C TYR A 29 -13.07 -13.44 4.50
N LEU A 30 -12.35 -14.33 3.85
CA LEU A 30 -11.37 -15.20 4.51
C LEU A 30 -9.93 -14.86 4.09
N TYR A 31 -9.62 -14.95 2.79
CA TYR A 31 -8.24 -14.89 2.33
C TYR A 31 -7.65 -13.47 2.31
N ALA A 32 -8.43 -12.43 2.00
CA ALA A 32 -7.93 -11.06 2.02
C ALA A 32 -7.64 -10.57 3.46
N PRO A 33 -8.49 -10.82 4.48
CA PRO A 33 -8.15 -10.56 5.88
C PRO A 33 -6.93 -11.35 6.37
N LEU A 34 -6.80 -12.61 5.99
CA LEU A 34 -5.64 -13.44 6.33
C LEU A 34 -4.35 -12.87 5.71
N ALA A 35 -4.39 -12.51 4.44
CA ALA A 35 -3.26 -11.85 3.77
C ALA A 35 -2.89 -10.53 4.45
N HIS A 36 -3.87 -9.77 4.93
CA HIS A 36 -3.64 -8.53 5.69
C HIS A 36 -2.90 -8.80 7.01
N ARG A 37 -3.32 -9.79 7.78
CA ARG A 37 -2.67 -10.17 9.05
C ARG A 37 -1.21 -10.58 8.83
N LEU A 38 -0.96 -11.36 7.77
CA LEU A 38 0.40 -11.79 7.41
C LEU A 38 1.26 -10.68 6.76
N GLY A 39 0.76 -9.46 6.61
CA GLY A 39 1.48 -8.35 6.00
C GLY A 39 1.62 -8.44 4.48
N LEU A 40 0.92 -9.37 3.82
CA LEU A 40 0.92 -9.58 2.37
C LEU A 40 0.00 -8.55 1.67
N TYR A 41 0.33 -7.27 1.79
CA TYR A 41 -0.56 -6.17 1.37
C TYR A 41 -0.83 -6.12 -0.13
N SER A 42 0.14 -6.54 -0.96
CA SER A 42 -0.04 -6.62 -2.40
C SER A 42 -1.08 -7.69 -2.76
N ILE A 43 -0.92 -8.89 -2.22
CA ILE A 43 -1.86 -10.01 -2.41
C ILE A 43 -3.25 -9.67 -1.87
N LYS A 44 -3.31 -9.07 -0.68
CA LYS A 44 -4.56 -8.61 -0.08
C LYS A 44 -5.31 -7.66 -1.02
N SER A 45 -4.63 -6.65 -1.55
CA SER A 45 -5.25 -5.65 -2.44
C SER A 45 -5.72 -6.28 -3.74
N GLU A 46 -4.97 -7.22 -4.30
CA GLU A 46 -5.33 -7.93 -5.53
C GLU A 46 -6.54 -8.86 -5.31
N LEU A 47 -6.57 -9.59 -4.19
CA LEU A 47 -7.73 -10.42 -3.81
C LEU A 47 -9.00 -9.58 -3.64
N GLU A 48 -8.89 -8.43 -2.97
CA GLU A 48 -10.01 -7.50 -2.78
C GLU A 48 -10.54 -6.95 -4.10
N ASP A 49 -9.66 -6.51 -5.01
CA ASP A 49 -10.06 -5.97 -6.32
C ASP A 49 -10.71 -7.06 -7.19
N LEU A 50 -10.12 -8.26 -7.24
CA LEU A 50 -10.70 -9.38 -7.96
C LEU A 50 -12.04 -9.81 -7.34
N SER A 51 -12.17 -9.83 -6.02
CA SER A 51 -13.43 -10.16 -5.36
C SER A 51 -14.52 -9.14 -5.71
N LEU A 52 -14.23 -7.86 -5.65
CA LEU A 52 -15.19 -6.82 -6.02
C LEU A 52 -15.67 -6.96 -7.47
N LYS A 53 -14.77 -7.33 -8.38
CA LYS A 53 -15.09 -7.56 -9.80
C LYS A 53 -16.16 -8.62 -10.01
N TYR A 54 -16.24 -9.64 -9.15
CA TYR A 54 -17.21 -10.73 -9.27
C TYR A 54 -18.41 -10.59 -8.34
N THR A 55 -18.29 -9.86 -7.23
CA THR A 55 -19.38 -9.62 -6.27
C THR A 55 -20.18 -8.37 -6.58
N ASN A 56 -19.55 -7.36 -7.21
CA ASN A 56 -20.22 -6.11 -7.60
C ASN A 56 -19.55 -5.52 -8.85
N ARG A 57 -19.82 -6.15 -9.97
CA ARG A 57 -19.18 -5.85 -11.25
C ARG A 57 -19.45 -4.43 -11.72
N GLU A 58 -20.67 -3.95 -11.56
CA GLU A 58 -21.05 -2.61 -12.00
C GLU A 58 -20.18 -1.53 -11.34
N ILE A 59 -20.06 -1.58 -10.02
CA ILE A 59 -19.22 -0.65 -9.24
C ILE A 59 -17.75 -0.78 -9.63
N TYR A 60 -17.26 -2.02 -9.80
CA TYR A 60 -15.88 -2.25 -10.23
C TYR A 60 -15.61 -1.59 -11.59
N ASP A 61 -16.46 -1.86 -12.58
CA ASP A 61 -16.31 -1.35 -13.94
C ASP A 61 -16.45 0.20 -13.99
N GLN A 62 -17.36 0.80 -13.22
CA GLN A 62 -17.50 2.26 -13.10
C GLN A 62 -16.21 2.90 -12.58
N ILE A 63 -15.66 2.39 -11.47
CA ILE A 63 -14.43 2.93 -10.88
C ILE A 63 -13.25 2.71 -11.84
N ALA A 64 -13.11 1.51 -12.42
CA ALA A 64 -12.04 1.19 -13.36
C ALA A 64 -12.06 2.08 -14.59
N HIS A 65 -13.23 2.32 -15.18
CA HIS A 65 -13.43 3.20 -16.34
C HIS A 65 -12.99 4.63 -16.00
N LYS A 66 -13.48 5.19 -14.89
CA LYS A 66 -13.13 6.55 -14.46
C LYS A 66 -11.64 6.70 -14.15
N LEU A 67 -11.02 5.70 -13.56
CA LEU A 67 -9.56 5.68 -13.33
C LEU A 67 -8.79 5.67 -14.65
N ASN A 68 -9.27 4.98 -15.68
CA ASN A 68 -8.63 4.99 -17.00
C ASN A 68 -8.79 6.34 -17.69
N GLU A 69 -9.99 6.92 -17.71
CA GLU A 69 -10.25 8.25 -18.29
C GLU A 69 -9.37 9.34 -17.67
N THR A 70 -9.21 9.30 -16.34
CA THR A 70 -8.44 10.31 -15.61
C THR A 70 -6.94 10.02 -15.53
N LYS A 71 -6.48 8.89 -16.07
CA LYS A 71 -5.09 8.42 -15.92
C LYS A 71 -4.07 9.48 -16.35
N ARG A 72 -4.21 10.04 -17.55
CA ARG A 72 -3.26 11.02 -18.09
C ARG A 72 -3.14 12.27 -17.23
N ASN A 73 -4.29 12.81 -16.77
CA ASN A 73 -4.32 14.00 -15.91
C ASN A 73 -3.73 13.69 -14.53
N ARG A 74 -3.97 12.50 -14.01
CA ARG A 74 -3.43 12.01 -12.74
C ARG A 74 -1.93 11.83 -12.81
N ASP A 75 -1.41 11.19 -13.87
CA ASP A 75 0.01 10.99 -14.06
C ASP A 75 0.75 12.35 -14.17
N LYS A 76 0.17 13.29 -14.91
CA LYS A 76 0.68 14.67 -14.98
C LYS A 76 0.74 15.33 -13.59
N TYR A 77 -0.33 15.23 -12.81
CA TYR A 77 -0.38 15.78 -11.46
C TYR A 77 0.66 15.13 -10.52
N ILE A 78 0.81 13.81 -10.60
CA ILE A 78 1.82 13.06 -9.84
C ILE A 78 3.22 13.59 -10.18
N MET A 79 3.51 13.82 -11.44
CA MET A 79 4.81 14.37 -11.87
C MET A 79 5.01 15.81 -11.42
N GLU A 80 3.96 16.66 -11.46
CA GLU A 80 4.01 18.03 -10.92
C GLU A 80 4.33 18.05 -9.42
N PHE A 81 3.87 17.07 -8.66
CA PHE A 81 4.20 16.92 -7.24
C PHE A 81 5.61 16.34 -7.02
N ILE A 82 5.98 15.30 -7.77
CA ILE A 82 7.24 14.57 -7.56
C ILE A 82 8.46 15.41 -7.93
N GLN A 83 8.43 16.17 -9.02
CA GLN A 83 9.62 16.87 -9.53
C GLN A 83 10.26 17.82 -8.51
N PRO A 84 9.54 18.72 -7.85
CA PRO A 84 10.15 19.60 -6.83
C PRO A 84 10.71 18.82 -5.64
N VAL A 85 9.99 17.78 -5.18
CA VAL A 85 10.44 16.92 -4.07
C VAL A 85 11.73 16.21 -4.45
N LYS A 86 11.77 15.61 -5.64
CA LYS A 86 12.95 14.91 -6.17
C LYS A 86 14.17 15.82 -6.19
N GLN A 87 14.05 17.02 -6.77
CA GLN A 87 15.14 18.01 -6.83
C GLN A 87 15.67 18.35 -5.43
N LYS A 88 14.76 18.53 -4.46
CA LYS A 88 15.16 18.88 -3.10
C LYS A 88 15.87 17.72 -2.39
N LEU A 89 15.39 16.48 -2.55
CA LEU A 89 16.03 15.30 -1.99
C LEU A 89 17.40 15.04 -2.61
N GLU A 90 17.56 15.23 -3.94
CA GLU A 90 18.84 15.13 -4.63
C GLU A 90 19.85 16.18 -4.15
N ALA A 91 19.40 17.42 -3.94
CA ALA A 91 20.24 18.49 -3.40
C ALA A 91 20.74 18.21 -1.98
N GLU A 92 19.99 17.44 -1.19
CA GLU A 92 20.36 16.98 0.14
C GLU A 92 21.25 15.72 0.16
N GLY A 93 21.64 15.21 -1.02
CA GLY A 93 22.52 14.06 -1.18
C GLY A 93 21.88 12.72 -0.84
N LEU A 94 20.56 12.63 -0.82
CA LEU A 94 19.85 11.38 -0.54
C LEU A 94 19.79 10.49 -1.78
N HIS A 95 19.97 9.18 -1.58
CA HIS A 95 19.74 8.16 -2.61
C HIS A 95 18.36 7.57 -2.43
N PHE A 96 17.53 7.64 -3.45
CA PHE A 96 16.12 7.23 -3.33
C PHE A 96 15.49 6.88 -4.69
N GLU A 97 14.38 6.17 -4.60
CA GLU A 97 13.42 5.97 -5.69
C GLU A 97 12.07 6.59 -5.30
N ILE A 98 11.41 7.31 -6.21
CA ILE A 98 10.05 7.81 -5.99
C ILE A 98 9.08 7.11 -6.94
N LYS A 99 7.99 6.55 -6.39
CA LYS A 99 6.93 5.89 -7.15
C LYS A 99 5.57 6.55 -6.86
N GLY A 100 4.83 6.85 -7.92
CA GLY A 100 3.39 7.12 -7.80
C GLY A 100 2.63 5.79 -7.66
N ARG A 101 1.71 5.70 -6.73
CA ARG A 101 0.85 4.53 -6.52
C ARG A 101 -0.61 4.93 -6.57
N THR A 102 -1.38 4.34 -7.48
CA THR A 102 -2.84 4.43 -7.46
C THR A 102 -3.39 3.46 -6.40
N LYS A 103 -4.38 3.88 -5.64
CA LYS A 103 -5.07 3.00 -4.69
C LYS A 103 -5.85 1.93 -5.43
N SER A 104 -6.04 0.75 -4.80
CA SER A 104 -6.85 -0.32 -5.36
C SER A 104 -8.32 0.12 -5.49
N ILE A 105 -9.02 -0.46 -6.46
CA ILE A 105 -10.43 -0.16 -6.74
C ILE A 105 -11.30 -0.41 -5.51
N PHE A 106 -11.05 -1.51 -4.82
CA PHE A 106 -11.74 -1.85 -3.57
C PHE A 106 -11.50 -0.81 -2.46
N SER A 107 -10.26 -0.32 -2.31
CA SER A 107 -9.93 0.71 -1.34
C SER A 107 -10.64 2.03 -1.64
N ILE A 108 -10.77 2.38 -2.92
CA ILE A 108 -11.52 3.54 -3.39
C ILE A 108 -13.01 3.37 -3.07
N TRP A 109 -13.59 2.24 -3.44
CA TRP A 109 -14.99 1.92 -3.16
C TRP A 109 -15.33 1.97 -1.66
N ASN A 110 -14.49 1.37 -0.81
CA ASN A 110 -14.68 1.43 0.65
C ASN A 110 -14.66 2.87 1.17
N LYS A 111 -13.85 3.71 0.57
CA LYS A 111 -13.76 5.12 0.94
C LYS A 111 -15.01 5.88 0.51
N MET A 112 -15.49 5.67 -0.73
CA MET A 112 -16.76 6.21 -1.22
C MET A 112 -17.91 5.86 -0.27
N LYS A 113 -18.01 4.57 0.13
CA LYS A 113 -19.04 4.13 1.10
C LYS A 113 -18.92 4.83 2.46
N LYS A 114 -17.71 4.92 3.02
CA LYS A 114 -17.48 5.51 4.35
C LYS A 114 -17.74 7.02 4.37
N GLN A 115 -17.40 7.71 3.29
CA GLN A 115 -17.56 9.16 3.18
C GLN A 115 -18.91 9.57 2.57
N LYS A 116 -19.67 8.61 2.06
CA LYS A 116 -20.90 8.85 1.28
C LYS A 116 -20.65 9.85 0.14
N ALA A 117 -19.52 9.70 -0.54
CA ALA A 117 -19.00 10.61 -1.54
C ALA A 117 -18.83 9.90 -2.88
N ASP A 118 -18.98 10.63 -3.98
CA ASP A 118 -18.70 10.13 -5.31
C ASP A 118 -17.20 10.02 -5.57
N LEU A 119 -16.81 9.29 -6.60
CA LEU A 119 -15.39 9.07 -6.93
C LEU A 119 -14.65 10.40 -7.15
N GLU A 120 -15.33 11.40 -7.70
CA GLU A 120 -14.79 12.74 -8.00
C GLU A 120 -14.43 13.53 -6.73
N ASP A 121 -15.11 13.24 -5.63
CA ASP A 121 -14.89 13.86 -4.32
C ASP A 121 -13.81 13.14 -3.49
N ILE A 122 -13.28 12.01 -4.00
CA ILE A 122 -12.19 11.29 -3.33
C ILE A 122 -10.84 11.92 -3.68
N TYR A 123 -10.35 12.80 -2.83
CA TYR A 123 -9.15 13.61 -3.07
C TYR A 123 -7.81 12.83 -3.04
N ASP A 124 -7.73 11.67 -2.38
CA ASP A 124 -6.50 10.88 -2.22
C ASP A 124 -6.54 9.54 -2.99
N LEU A 125 -6.84 9.61 -4.28
CA LEU A 125 -6.87 8.43 -5.16
C LEU A 125 -5.49 7.81 -5.40
N PHE A 126 -4.43 8.53 -5.10
CA PHE A 126 -3.05 8.09 -5.27
C PHE A 126 -2.18 8.45 -4.07
N ALA A 127 -1.11 7.73 -3.91
CA ALA A 127 -0.06 8.00 -2.95
C ALA A 127 1.29 8.12 -3.67
N ILE A 128 2.18 8.89 -3.09
CA ILE A 128 3.58 8.95 -3.50
C ILE A 128 4.38 8.11 -2.49
N ARG A 129 5.25 7.28 -2.99
CA ARG A 129 6.15 6.48 -2.17
C ARG A 129 7.58 6.92 -2.41
N VAL A 130 8.27 7.33 -1.36
CA VAL A 130 9.70 7.61 -1.35
C VAL A 130 10.39 6.41 -0.70
N ILE A 131 11.27 5.76 -1.44
CA ILE A 131 12.03 4.58 -1.01
C ILE A 131 13.50 4.98 -0.94
N LEU A 132 14.03 5.05 0.27
CA LEU A 132 15.42 5.46 0.51
C LEU A 132 16.38 4.26 0.39
N GLU A 133 17.55 4.51 -0.14
CA GLU A 133 18.70 3.60 -0.14
C GLU A 133 19.70 4.12 0.87
N THR A 134 19.64 3.63 2.10
CA THR A 134 20.43 4.11 3.23
C THR A 134 20.85 2.95 4.13
N PRO A 135 22.01 3.05 4.83
CA PRO A 135 22.44 2.08 5.82
C PRO A 135 21.43 1.92 6.97
N LEU A 136 21.41 0.72 7.57
CA LEU A 136 20.45 0.36 8.61
C LEU A 136 20.45 1.35 9.79
N GLU A 137 21.62 1.81 10.20
CA GLU A 137 21.82 2.73 11.33
C GLU A 137 21.24 4.11 11.07
N GLN A 138 21.07 4.50 9.80
CA GLN A 138 20.58 5.81 9.37
C GLN A 138 19.14 5.79 8.90
N GLU A 139 18.53 4.62 8.75
CA GLU A 139 17.19 4.46 8.17
C GLU A 139 16.15 5.41 8.78
N LYS A 140 16.10 5.44 10.12
CA LYS A 140 15.13 6.27 10.83
C LYS A 140 15.41 7.76 10.64
N ALA A 141 16.66 8.16 10.76
CA ALA A 141 17.09 9.57 10.62
C ALA A 141 16.78 10.09 9.21
N ASP A 142 17.10 9.32 8.17
CA ASP A 142 16.89 9.71 6.78
C ASP A 142 15.39 9.76 6.43
N CYS A 143 14.58 8.84 6.96
CA CYS A 143 13.12 8.92 6.81
C CYS A 143 12.56 10.22 7.42
N TRP A 144 13.01 10.62 8.62
CA TRP A 144 12.59 11.86 9.24
C TRP A 144 13.14 13.10 8.51
N LYS A 145 14.34 13.01 7.91
CA LYS A 145 14.89 14.05 7.04
C LYS A 145 13.97 14.28 5.82
N VAL A 146 13.53 13.22 5.16
CA VAL A 146 12.54 13.32 4.06
C VAL A 146 11.21 13.92 4.53
N TYR A 147 10.73 13.53 5.71
CA TYR A 147 9.54 14.12 6.32
C TYR A 147 9.70 15.65 6.45
N SER A 148 10.80 16.12 7.02
CA SER A 148 11.08 17.56 7.18
C SER A 148 11.07 18.27 5.82
N ILE A 149 11.79 17.73 4.84
CA ILE A 149 11.88 18.31 3.49
C ILE A 149 10.50 18.44 2.83
N VAL A 150 9.68 17.40 2.90
CA VAL A 150 8.34 17.41 2.28
C VAL A 150 7.39 18.38 3.00
N THR A 151 7.48 18.47 4.33
CA THR A 151 6.61 19.35 5.12
C THR A 151 7.06 20.83 5.10
N ASP A 152 8.31 21.11 4.77
CA ASP A 152 8.77 22.46 4.45
C ASP A 152 8.20 22.95 3.11
N MET A 153 7.98 22.04 2.16
CA MET A 153 7.47 22.39 0.84
C MET A 153 5.94 22.44 0.78
N TYR A 154 5.27 21.57 1.55
CA TYR A 154 3.83 21.37 1.49
C TYR A 154 3.23 21.29 2.89
N GLN A 155 2.13 21.98 3.12
CA GLN A 155 1.43 22.00 4.40
C GLN A 155 0.94 20.60 4.81
N PRO A 156 1.40 20.03 5.94
CA PRO A 156 0.95 18.72 6.41
C PRO A 156 -0.43 18.79 7.08
N ASN A 157 -1.14 17.65 7.05
CA ASN A 157 -2.30 17.40 7.89
C ASN A 157 -1.90 16.54 9.11
N PRO A 158 -1.72 17.13 10.30
CA PRO A 158 -1.22 16.39 11.47
C PRO A 158 -2.16 15.24 11.90
N LYS A 159 -3.48 15.37 11.68
CA LYS A 159 -4.47 14.35 12.06
C LYS A 159 -4.37 13.08 11.21
N ARG A 160 -3.65 13.14 10.07
CA ARG A 160 -3.48 12.02 9.15
C ARG A 160 -2.06 11.44 9.15
N MET A 161 -1.20 11.93 10.02
CA MET A 161 0.13 11.36 10.18
C MET A 161 0.06 9.98 10.84
N LYS A 162 0.89 9.05 10.38
CA LYS A 162 1.04 7.71 10.96
C LYS A 162 2.53 7.38 11.04
N ASP A 163 3.02 7.26 12.26
CA ASP A 163 4.40 6.91 12.55
C ASP A 163 4.51 5.42 12.91
N TRP A 164 4.78 4.61 11.89
CA TRP A 164 5.12 3.21 12.06
C TRP A 164 6.63 2.95 11.99
N LEU A 165 7.45 4.00 12.03
CA LEU A 165 8.89 3.88 12.23
C LEU A 165 9.25 3.81 13.71
N SER A 166 8.61 4.63 14.53
CA SER A 166 8.86 4.64 15.98
C SER A 166 8.15 3.47 16.66
N ILE A 167 6.96 3.09 16.17
CA ILE A 167 6.16 1.97 16.68
C ILE A 167 5.75 1.11 15.50
N PRO A 168 6.58 0.13 15.07
CA PRO A 168 6.25 -0.80 14.01
C PRO A 168 4.97 -1.60 14.31
N LYS A 169 4.26 -2.02 13.28
CA LYS A 169 3.11 -2.92 13.44
C LYS A 169 3.56 -4.32 13.87
N SER A 170 2.68 -5.10 14.47
CA SER A 170 2.94 -6.47 14.90
C SER A 170 3.47 -7.38 13.78
N ASN A 171 3.09 -7.12 12.54
CA ASN A 171 3.57 -7.84 11.37
C ASN A 171 4.89 -7.29 10.78
N GLY A 172 5.63 -6.45 11.52
CA GLY A 172 6.92 -5.89 11.10
C GLY A 172 6.83 -4.77 10.07
N TYR A 173 5.65 -4.25 9.77
CA TYR A 173 5.50 -3.12 8.85
C TYR A 173 6.03 -1.82 9.44
N GLU A 174 6.97 -1.19 8.75
CA GLU A 174 7.59 0.10 9.11
C GLU A 174 7.38 1.11 7.97
N SER A 175 6.97 2.32 8.26
CA SER A 175 6.85 3.43 7.30
C SER A 175 6.38 4.72 8.00
N LEU A 176 6.77 5.89 7.51
CA LEU A 176 6.08 7.14 7.82
C LEU A 176 5.02 7.42 6.75
N HIS A 177 3.81 7.71 7.17
CA HIS A 177 2.76 8.19 6.28
C HIS A 177 2.36 9.59 6.67
N ILE A 178 2.46 10.50 5.74
CA ILE A 178 2.01 11.88 5.89
C ILE A 178 1.00 12.21 4.79
N THR A 179 0.11 13.12 5.08
CA THR A 179 -0.79 13.69 4.09
C THR A 179 -0.52 15.18 4.00
N VAL A 180 -0.17 15.66 2.82
CA VAL A 180 0.19 17.06 2.59
C VAL A 180 -0.70 17.70 1.54
N LEU A 181 -0.86 19.03 1.62
CA LEU A 181 -1.60 19.80 0.63
C LEU A 181 -0.69 20.11 -0.55
N GLY A 182 -0.81 19.36 -1.62
CA GLY A 182 0.00 19.49 -2.83
C GLY A 182 -0.52 20.56 -3.80
N PRO A 183 0.00 20.57 -5.05
CA PRO A 183 -0.47 21.47 -6.10
C PRO A 183 -2.00 21.44 -6.28
N LYS A 184 -2.59 22.54 -6.74
CA LYS A 184 -4.04 22.65 -7.00
C LYS A 184 -4.91 22.33 -5.76
N GLN A 185 -4.38 22.57 -4.55
CA GLN A 185 -5.11 22.35 -3.28
C GLN A 185 -5.62 20.92 -3.10
N ARG A 186 -4.86 19.92 -3.57
CA ARG A 186 -5.22 18.51 -3.42
C ARG A 186 -4.37 17.82 -2.38
N TRP A 187 -4.99 17.04 -1.52
CA TRP A 187 -4.31 16.22 -0.54
C TRP A 187 -3.57 15.05 -1.18
N VAL A 188 -2.29 14.90 -0.88
CA VAL A 188 -1.42 13.82 -1.34
C VAL A 188 -0.91 13.04 -0.15
N GLU A 189 -1.09 11.72 -0.15
CA GLU A 189 -0.46 10.83 0.82
C GLU A 189 0.97 10.53 0.36
N VAL A 190 1.95 10.81 1.22
CA VAL A 190 3.36 10.46 1.00
C VAL A 190 3.75 9.38 1.99
N GLN A 191 4.22 8.25 1.47
CA GLN A 191 4.73 7.11 2.22
C GLN A 191 6.26 7.14 2.13
N ILE A 192 6.92 7.24 3.27
CA ILE A 192 8.39 7.33 3.37
C ILE A 192 8.89 6.08 4.05
N ARG A 193 9.81 5.36 3.43
CA ARG A 193 10.42 4.15 3.94
C ARG A 193 11.73 3.83 3.21
N THR A 194 12.52 2.93 3.77
CA THR A 194 13.76 2.46 3.13
C THR A 194 13.49 1.24 2.23
N ARG A 195 14.50 0.81 1.47
CA ARG A 195 14.43 -0.37 0.62
C ARG A 195 14.08 -1.63 1.44
N ARG A 196 14.71 -1.81 2.62
CA ARG A 196 14.39 -2.91 3.53
C ARG A 196 12.92 -2.89 3.98
N MET A 197 12.43 -1.72 4.41
CA MET A 197 11.04 -1.56 4.84
C MET A 197 10.06 -1.79 3.68
N ASP A 198 10.43 -1.39 2.46
CA ASP A 198 9.62 -1.64 1.26
C ASP A 198 9.53 -3.14 0.93
N GLU A 199 10.63 -3.87 1.04
CA GLU A 199 10.63 -5.32 0.85
C GLU A 199 9.76 -6.04 1.90
N ILE A 200 9.84 -5.64 3.16
CA ILE A 200 8.98 -6.18 4.22
C ILE A 200 7.51 -5.87 3.94
N ALA A 201 7.19 -4.63 3.50
CA ALA A 201 5.83 -4.24 3.18
C ALA A 201 5.25 -4.98 1.96
N GLU A 202 6.07 -5.33 0.97
CA GLU A 202 5.60 -6.03 -0.25
C GLU A 202 5.57 -7.56 -0.07
N ARG A 203 6.50 -8.13 0.71
CA ARG A 203 6.67 -9.59 0.88
C ARG A 203 6.16 -10.12 2.23
N GLY A 204 5.77 -9.23 3.14
CA GLY A 204 5.24 -9.58 4.45
C GLY A 204 6.29 -10.15 5.40
N LEU A 205 5.82 -10.94 6.36
CA LEU A 205 6.66 -11.54 7.43
C LEU A 205 7.87 -12.30 6.90
N ALA A 206 7.76 -12.99 5.78
CA ALA A 206 8.88 -13.74 5.19
C ALA A 206 10.11 -12.87 4.88
N ALA A 207 9.92 -11.62 4.47
CA ALA A 207 11.02 -10.67 4.27
C ALA A 207 11.60 -10.16 5.60
N HIS A 208 10.75 -9.92 6.60
CA HIS A 208 11.16 -9.49 7.93
C HIS A 208 12.16 -10.47 8.56
N TRP A 209 11.95 -11.79 8.38
CA TRP A 209 12.83 -12.85 8.88
C TRP A 209 14.22 -12.85 8.23
N LYS A 210 14.30 -12.59 6.93
CA LYS A 210 15.56 -12.48 6.21
C LYS A 210 16.50 -11.44 6.85
N TYR A 211 15.95 -10.34 7.33
CA TYR A 211 16.72 -9.25 7.94
C TYR A 211 17.04 -9.46 9.41
N LYS A 212 16.23 -10.22 10.15
CA LYS A 212 16.55 -10.57 11.56
C LYS A 212 17.65 -11.61 11.72
N GLY A 213 18.19 -12.17 10.62
CA GLY A 213 19.37 -13.03 10.63
C GLY A 213 19.16 -14.36 11.37
N ILE A 214 17.94 -14.94 11.32
CA ILE A 214 17.66 -16.23 11.94
C ILE A 214 18.42 -17.31 11.18
N LYS A 215 19.64 -17.58 11.66
CA LYS A 215 20.51 -18.69 11.25
C LYS A 215 20.40 -19.88 12.24
N SER A 216 19.30 -20.07 12.96
CA SER A 216 19.19 -21.16 13.90
C SER A 216 18.37 -22.32 13.35
N GLU A 217 18.71 -23.53 13.75
CA GLU A 217 17.91 -24.74 13.48
C GLU A 217 16.48 -24.60 14.03
N ASN A 218 16.26 -23.74 15.02
CA ASN A 218 14.96 -23.41 15.61
C ASN A 218 14.19 -22.29 14.87
N GLY A 219 14.75 -21.73 13.79
CA GLY A 219 14.15 -20.60 13.10
C GLY A 219 12.76 -20.86 12.53
N LEU A 220 12.44 -22.12 12.21
CA LEU A 220 11.11 -22.51 11.72
C LEU A 220 10.08 -22.49 12.86
N ASP A 221 10.46 -22.95 14.06
CA ASP A 221 9.57 -22.97 15.22
C ASP A 221 9.28 -21.56 15.72
N ASP A 222 10.28 -20.70 15.76
CA ASP A 222 10.10 -19.27 16.07
C ASP A 222 9.19 -18.60 15.03
N TRP A 223 9.37 -18.93 13.75
CA TRP A 223 8.50 -18.47 12.69
C TRP A 223 7.06 -18.94 12.91
N MET A 224 6.83 -20.21 13.15
CA MET A 224 5.50 -20.78 13.40
C MET A 224 4.82 -20.13 14.61
N ASN A 225 5.55 -19.89 15.70
CA ASN A 225 5.02 -19.22 16.88
C ASN A 225 4.61 -17.77 16.59
N ASN A 226 5.44 -17.00 15.88
CA ASN A 226 5.11 -15.64 15.50
C ASN A 226 3.93 -15.57 14.51
N VAL A 227 3.85 -16.52 13.55
CA VAL A 227 2.67 -16.61 12.66
C VAL A 227 1.41 -16.86 13.49
N ARG A 228 1.49 -17.72 14.51
CA ARG A 228 0.37 -17.98 15.42
C ARG A 228 -0.04 -16.72 16.19
N GLU A 229 0.90 -16.00 16.81
CA GLU A 229 0.64 -14.74 17.53
C GLU A 229 0.00 -13.66 16.64
N VAL A 230 0.38 -13.61 15.36
CA VAL A 230 -0.22 -12.65 14.40
C VAL A 230 -1.62 -13.06 13.97
N LEU A 231 -1.94 -14.36 14.00
CA LEU A 231 -3.25 -14.90 13.60
C LEU A 231 -4.28 -14.89 14.75
N GLU A 232 -3.83 -14.96 16.00
CA GLU A 232 -4.64 -14.77 17.21
C GLU A 232 -5.01 -13.28 17.41
#